data_6c94087418b996a61866295062a1d8d2
#
_entry.id   6c94087418b996a61866295062a1d8d2
#
_cell.length_a   1.000
_cell.length_b   1.000
_cell.length_c   1.000
_cell.angle_alpha   90.00
_cell.angle_beta   90.00
_cell.angle_gamma   90.00
#
_symmetry.space_group_name_H-M   'P 1'
#
loop_
_entity.id
_entity.type
_entity.pdbx_description
1 polymer ?
#
loop_
_entity_poly.entity_id
_entity_poly.type
_entity_poly.pdbx_seq_one_letter_code
_entity_poly.pdbx_strand_id
1 'polypeptide(L)'
;MKIIIIILISILFNQEIHTDYLIENQDTIDVFSYQIPDDYNQNYTHPLLVTFHQWGGNQNSNYGTLFDEEANNRNWIMLSPYGGSSNNYNHQGMQDMIEKEILWMQNNFNINENKIYMVGGSMGGASGAIYANNHLDPTKPMVAATASASGILDCERRAIEMDGNNSMIEWFGGSWEEVPFEYHRNSAIYFADSTQSMHYNLKYTPIYLDFGITEPHRTHAEDLYNILLGYNESLWIDENPTGSHGYSVFDENHVCNWLSQYNLDYLNEPQTPNLINVNLDESSRAYWIEAYNQIIEDEFIKINAEWYESDGGNNEFIYINQFYNADSLILHILDENIENISLQVNDFYNLSTIGFSGEIINQIFDYNITINGPGSPSCNYYFNLNNNIFWLNTHTNCQLELGNYNIEFIFSTNNDINQDGIWDVLDVVLIINHILDISLLQNIQIEYADLNNDQIINVLDIIEIINIIIN
;
A
#
# COMPACT_ATOMS: atom_id res chain seq x y z
N MET A 1 -29.06 -63.69 12.57
CA MET A 1 -28.08 -62.69 12.15
C MET A 1 -28.84 -61.39 11.95
N LYS A 2 -28.76 -60.46 12.90
CA LYS A 2 -29.41 -59.15 12.79
C LYS A 2 -28.42 -58.18 12.06
N ILE A 3 -28.82 -57.77 10.87
CA ILE A 3 -28.09 -56.75 10.13
C ILE A 3 -28.44 -55.38 10.74
N ILE A 4 -27.48 -54.73 11.38
CA ILE A 4 -27.63 -53.37 11.83
C ILE A 4 -27.21 -52.49 10.64
N ILE A 5 -28.18 -51.81 10.02
CA ILE A 5 -27.94 -50.77 9.03
C ILE A 5 -27.63 -49.49 9.81
N ILE A 6 -26.38 -49.07 9.81
CA ILE A 6 -25.97 -47.73 10.30
C ILE A 6 -26.27 -46.77 9.16
N ILE A 7 -27.34 -45.98 9.28
CA ILE A 7 -27.59 -44.84 8.41
C ILE A 7 -26.72 -43.72 8.94
N LEU A 8 -25.59 -43.43 8.26
CA LEU A 8 -24.87 -42.17 8.43
C LEU A 8 -25.75 -41.06 7.84
N ILE A 9 -26.44 -40.35 8.69
CA ILE A 9 -27.02 -39.06 8.33
C ILE A 9 -25.85 -38.07 8.34
N SER A 10 -25.29 -37.73 7.17
CA SER A 10 -24.49 -36.55 7.01
C SER A 10 -25.43 -35.37 7.24
N ILE A 11 -25.33 -34.72 8.37
CA ILE A 11 -25.92 -33.41 8.60
C ILE A 11 -25.03 -32.47 7.75
N LEU A 12 -25.54 -32.10 6.59
CA LEU A 12 -24.99 -30.97 5.84
C LEU A 12 -25.28 -29.73 6.71
N PHE A 13 -24.33 -29.30 7.47
CA PHE A 13 -24.33 -27.93 7.99
C PHE A 13 -24.17 -27.03 6.77
N ASN A 14 -25.28 -26.47 6.31
CA ASN A 14 -25.22 -25.37 5.36
C ASN A 14 -24.63 -24.18 6.12
N GLN A 15 -23.45 -23.75 5.75
CA GLN A 15 -22.83 -22.58 6.35
C GLN A 15 -23.72 -21.36 6.14
N GLU A 16 -23.80 -20.49 7.14
CA GLU A 16 -24.64 -19.30 7.06
C GLU A 16 -23.94 -18.22 6.24
N ILE A 17 -24.59 -17.84 5.14
CA ILE A 17 -24.18 -16.68 4.33
C ILE A 17 -24.87 -15.46 4.92
N HIS A 18 -24.07 -14.51 5.36
CA HIS A 18 -24.54 -13.22 5.85
C HIS A 18 -24.55 -12.21 4.72
N THR A 19 -25.47 -11.25 4.78
CA THR A 19 -25.49 -10.12 3.85
C THR A 19 -25.54 -8.83 4.65
N ASP A 20 -24.70 -7.87 4.28
CA ASP A 20 -24.66 -6.54 4.88
C ASP A 20 -24.54 -5.47 3.80
N TYR A 21 -24.58 -4.21 4.21
CA TYR A 21 -24.64 -3.05 3.33
C TYR A 21 -23.54 -2.06 3.69
N LEU A 22 -22.84 -1.59 2.69
CA LEU A 22 -21.93 -0.47 2.83
C LEU A 22 -22.76 0.83 2.83
N ILE A 23 -22.70 1.55 3.94
CA ILE A 23 -23.51 2.78 4.14
C ILE A 23 -22.57 3.98 4.28
N GLU A 24 -22.81 5.00 3.47
CA GLU A 24 -22.09 6.25 3.51
C GLU A 24 -23.10 7.42 3.49
N ASN A 25 -22.95 8.38 4.42
CA ASN A 25 -23.86 9.52 4.57
C ASN A 25 -25.37 9.17 4.65
N GLN A 26 -25.71 8.00 5.20
CA GLN A 26 -27.06 7.41 5.31
C GLN A 26 -27.59 6.78 4.00
N ASP A 27 -26.82 6.78 2.93
CA ASP A 27 -27.15 6.10 1.68
C ASP A 27 -26.45 4.74 1.61
N THR A 28 -27.13 3.74 1.09
CA THR A 28 -26.51 2.44 0.77
C THR A 28 -25.74 2.59 -0.54
N ILE A 29 -24.42 2.44 -0.49
CA ILE A 29 -23.55 2.55 -1.66
C ILE A 29 -23.20 1.21 -2.27
N ASP A 30 -23.17 0.13 -1.48
CA ASP A 30 -23.03 -1.24 -1.98
C ASP A 30 -23.71 -2.26 -1.04
N VAL A 31 -23.78 -3.51 -1.52
CA VAL A 31 -24.22 -4.69 -0.78
C VAL A 31 -23.19 -5.80 -0.95
N PHE A 32 -22.83 -6.45 0.12
CA PHE A 32 -21.87 -7.55 0.10
C PHE A 32 -22.38 -8.74 0.91
N SER A 33 -21.87 -9.93 0.58
CA SER A 33 -22.12 -11.11 1.39
C SER A 33 -20.81 -11.65 1.96
N TYR A 34 -20.88 -12.27 3.13
CA TYR A 34 -19.72 -12.87 3.76
C TYR A 34 -20.08 -14.15 4.49
N GLN A 35 -19.06 -14.97 4.71
CA GLN A 35 -19.17 -16.22 5.44
C GLN A 35 -18.05 -16.32 6.46
N ILE A 36 -18.43 -16.68 7.69
CA ILE A 36 -17.50 -16.92 8.79
C ILE A 36 -17.29 -18.43 8.92
N PRO A 37 -16.04 -18.91 9.03
CA PRO A 37 -15.78 -20.34 9.17
C PRO A 37 -16.31 -20.90 10.48
N ASP A 38 -16.68 -22.18 10.49
CA ASP A 38 -17.26 -22.86 11.66
C ASP A 38 -16.36 -22.82 12.90
N ASP A 39 -15.04 -22.85 12.68
CA ASP A 39 -14.01 -22.80 13.74
C ASP A 39 -13.49 -21.38 14.02
N TYR A 40 -14.25 -20.34 13.62
CA TYR A 40 -13.87 -18.95 13.89
C TYR A 40 -13.67 -18.68 15.38
N ASN A 41 -12.54 -18.04 15.70
CA ASN A 41 -12.22 -17.65 17.05
C ASN A 41 -11.63 -16.23 17.08
N GLN A 42 -12.33 -15.30 17.68
CA GLN A 42 -11.93 -13.88 17.77
C GLN A 42 -10.56 -13.62 18.46
N ASN A 43 -9.97 -14.62 19.11
CA ASN A 43 -8.65 -14.49 19.73
C ASN A 43 -7.48 -14.78 18.78
N TYR A 44 -7.78 -15.20 17.55
CA TYR A 44 -6.80 -15.48 16.50
C TYR A 44 -7.15 -14.70 15.25
N THR A 45 -6.14 -14.27 14.50
CA THR A 45 -6.35 -13.64 13.21
C THR A 45 -6.67 -14.67 12.13
N HIS A 46 -7.56 -14.31 11.21
CA HIS A 46 -8.03 -15.18 10.12
C HIS A 46 -7.72 -14.54 8.76
N PRO A 47 -7.17 -15.28 7.80
CA PRO A 47 -7.10 -14.80 6.42
C PRO A 47 -8.46 -14.40 5.86
N LEU A 48 -8.48 -13.43 4.97
CA LEU A 48 -9.66 -13.00 4.23
C LEU A 48 -9.55 -13.43 2.77
N LEU A 49 -10.54 -14.15 2.26
CA LEU A 49 -10.69 -14.47 0.85
C LEU A 49 -11.78 -13.58 0.24
N VAL A 50 -11.42 -12.68 -0.64
CA VAL A 50 -12.36 -11.83 -1.40
C VAL A 50 -12.64 -12.50 -2.74
N THR A 51 -13.93 -12.71 -3.07
CA THR A 51 -14.34 -13.41 -4.28
C THR A 51 -15.20 -12.51 -5.16
N PHE A 52 -14.84 -12.38 -6.43
CA PHE A 52 -15.49 -11.47 -7.36
C PHE A 52 -16.41 -12.21 -8.35
N HIS A 53 -17.64 -11.75 -8.47
CA HIS A 53 -18.60 -12.32 -9.41
C HIS A 53 -18.24 -12.04 -10.88
N GLN A 54 -18.72 -12.90 -11.76
CA GLN A 54 -18.61 -12.72 -13.21
C GLN A 54 -19.66 -11.71 -13.69
N TRP A 55 -19.50 -11.24 -14.92
CA TRP A 55 -20.49 -10.37 -15.58
C TRP A 55 -21.91 -10.96 -15.47
N GLY A 56 -22.87 -10.15 -15.04
CA GLY A 56 -24.25 -10.58 -14.79
C GLY A 56 -24.47 -11.25 -13.42
N GLY A 57 -23.43 -11.41 -12.60
CA GLY A 57 -23.50 -11.95 -11.24
C GLY A 57 -23.87 -10.92 -10.18
N ASN A 58 -23.79 -11.35 -8.93
CA ASN A 58 -23.98 -10.51 -7.74
C ASN A 58 -23.19 -11.09 -6.54
N GLN A 59 -23.28 -10.47 -5.38
CA GLN A 59 -22.60 -10.86 -4.14
C GLN A 59 -22.87 -12.30 -3.68
N ASN A 60 -23.91 -12.96 -4.16
CA ASN A 60 -24.24 -14.34 -3.81
C ASN A 60 -23.77 -15.37 -4.85
N SER A 61 -23.27 -14.92 -6.00
CA SER A 61 -22.94 -15.81 -7.13
C SER A 61 -21.82 -16.78 -6.83
N ASN A 62 -20.86 -16.39 -5.98
CA ASN A 62 -19.64 -17.16 -5.71
C ASN A 62 -19.86 -18.31 -4.71
N TYR A 63 -20.96 -18.29 -3.96
CA TYR A 63 -21.38 -19.43 -3.11
C TYR A 63 -21.96 -20.63 -3.90
N GLY A 64 -21.92 -20.58 -5.21
CA GLY A 64 -22.14 -21.70 -6.10
C GLY A 64 -20.85 -22.34 -6.62
N THR A 65 -19.68 -21.89 -6.15
CA THR A 65 -18.35 -22.48 -6.36
C THR A 65 -17.97 -23.30 -5.13
N LEU A 66 -16.75 -23.86 -5.07
CA LEU A 66 -16.25 -24.53 -3.87
C LEU A 66 -15.37 -23.63 -2.99
N PHE A 67 -15.25 -22.33 -3.30
CA PHE A 67 -14.43 -21.41 -2.50
C PHE A 67 -14.97 -21.21 -1.08
N ASP A 68 -16.27 -21.26 -0.87
CA ASP A 68 -16.87 -21.19 0.46
C ASP A 68 -16.50 -22.40 1.32
N GLU A 69 -16.56 -23.63 0.76
CA GLU A 69 -16.12 -24.85 1.43
C GLU A 69 -14.61 -24.84 1.70
N GLU A 70 -13.80 -24.39 0.72
CA GLU A 70 -12.35 -24.34 0.83
C GLU A 70 -11.88 -23.28 1.82
N ALA A 71 -12.55 -22.12 1.90
CA ALA A 71 -12.32 -21.08 2.90
C ALA A 71 -12.64 -21.63 4.31
N ASN A 72 -13.81 -22.28 4.49
CA ASN A 72 -14.17 -22.89 5.76
C ASN A 72 -13.14 -23.91 6.23
N ASN A 73 -12.73 -24.83 5.34
CA ASN A 73 -11.77 -25.89 5.64
C ASN A 73 -10.40 -25.35 6.08
N ARG A 74 -10.06 -24.10 5.70
CA ARG A 74 -8.80 -23.41 6.06
C ARG A 74 -8.97 -22.41 7.18
N ASN A 75 -10.18 -22.30 7.73
CA ASN A 75 -10.50 -21.29 8.74
C ASN A 75 -10.29 -19.84 8.22
N TRP A 76 -10.60 -19.62 6.95
CA TRP A 76 -10.61 -18.30 6.30
C TRP A 76 -12.00 -17.70 6.34
N ILE A 77 -12.08 -16.38 6.47
CA ILE A 77 -13.31 -15.62 6.27
C ILE A 77 -13.44 -15.36 4.77
N MET A 78 -14.65 -15.48 4.21
CA MET A 78 -14.91 -15.16 2.81
C MET A 78 -15.78 -13.91 2.71
N LEU A 79 -15.38 -12.98 1.84
CA LEU A 79 -16.12 -11.78 1.46
C LEU A 79 -16.45 -11.84 -0.02
N SER A 80 -17.67 -11.48 -0.39
CA SER A 80 -18.12 -11.42 -1.79
C SER A 80 -18.81 -10.09 -2.04
N PRO A 81 -18.11 -9.09 -2.62
CA PRO A 81 -18.65 -7.80 -3.01
C PRO A 81 -19.68 -7.90 -4.15
N TYR A 82 -20.64 -6.96 -4.22
CA TYR A 82 -21.41 -6.71 -5.43
C TYR A 82 -20.72 -5.68 -6.34
N GLY A 83 -20.02 -4.69 -5.73
CA GLY A 83 -19.28 -3.66 -6.45
C GLY A 83 -20.17 -2.74 -7.28
N GLY A 84 -21.33 -2.37 -6.73
CA GLY A 84 -22.27 -1.43 -7.29
C GLY A 84 -23.11 -1.94 -8.47
N SER A 85 -22.68 -3.00 -9.19
CA SER A 85 -23.39 -3.50 -10.37
C SER A 85 -22.95 -4.90 -10.81
N SER A 86 -23.85 -5.59 -11.51
CA SER A 86 -23.54 -6.88 -12.14
C SER A 86 -22.58 -6.82 -13.33
N ASN A 87 -22.22 -5.63 -13.80
CA ASN A 87 -21.38 -5.39 -14.97
C ASN A 87 -20.38 -4.24 -14.77
N ASN A 88 -19.83 -4.14 -13.57
CA ASN A 88 -19.03 -3.01 -13.08
C ASN A 88 -17.66 -2.84 -13.77
N TYR A 89 -17.08 -3.87 -14.37
CA TYR A 89 -15.76 -3.87 -15.01
C TYR A 89 -14.64 -3.21 -14.19
N ASN A 90 -14.71 -3.37 -12.86
CA ASN A 90 -13.65 -2.94 -11.94
C ASN A 90 -13.36 -1.42 -11.96
N HIS A 91 -14.37 -0.58 -12.27
CA HIS A 91 -14.19 0.87 -12.26
C HIS A 91 -13.75 1.38 -10.88
N GLN A 92 -13.15 2.58 -10.82
CA GLN A 92 -12.61 3.15 -9.58
C GLN A 92 -13.60 3.10 -8.41
N GLY A 93 -14.85 3.51 -8.62
CA GLY A 93 -15.85 3.46 -7.55
C GLY A 93 -16.11 2.05 -7.00
N MET A 94 -15.98 1.00 -7.84
CA MET A 94 -16.03 -0.38 -7.35
C MET A 94 -14.82 -0.70 -6.46
N GLN A 95 -13.63 -0.29 -6.86
CA GLN A 95 -12.41 -0.55 -6.07
C GLN A 95 -12.46 0.15 -4.71
N ASP A 96 -12.98 1.39 -4.65
CA ASP A 96 -13.23 2.12 -3.41
C ASP A 96 -14.24 1.40 -2.50
N MET A 97 -15.29 0.81 -3.09
CA MET A 97 -16.26 0.01 -2.34
C MET A 97 -15.59 -1.22 -1.72
N ILE A 98 -14.76 -1.94 -2.49
CA ILE A 98 -14.02 -3.11 -2.01
C ILE A 98 -13.08 -2.75 -0.85
N GLU A 99 -12.32 -1.66 -0.96
CA GLU A 99 -11.46 -1.19 0.15
C GLU A 99 -12.30 -0.96 1.42
N LYS A 100 -13.42 -0.25 1.30
CA LYS A 100 -14.32 0.04 2.42
C LYS A 100 -14.97 -1.23 3.01
N GLU A 101 -15.30 -2.20 2.18
CA GLU A 101 -15.86 -3.48 2.64
C GLU A 101 -14.81 -4.33 3.37
N ILE A 102 -13.56 -4.34 2.90
CA ILE A 102 -12.46 -5.00 3.61
C ILE A 102 -12.23 -4.32 4.96
N LEU A 103 -12.22 -2.98 5.01
CA LEU A 103 -12.11 -2.23 6.26
C LEU A 103 -13.30 -2.51 7.20
N TRP A 104 -14.52 -2.66 6.65
CA TRP A 104 -15.67 -3.07 7.43
C TRP A 104 -15.47 -4.48 8.03
N MET A 105 -14.96 -5.43 7.25
CA MET A 105 -14.62 -6.77 7.74
C MET A 105 -13.56 -6.74 8.84
N GLN A 106 -12.50 -5.96 8.71
CA GLN A 106 -11.45 -5.78 9.72
C GLN A 106 -11.99 -5.15 11.02
N ASN A 107 -12.96 -4.25 10.92
CA ASN A 107 -13.60 -3.64 12.09
C ASN A 107 -14.56 -4.58 12.85
N ASN A 108 -15.09 -5.61 12.19
CA ASN A 108 -16.07 -6.53 12.75
C ASN A 108 -15.49 -7.90 13.11
N PHE A 109 -14.41 -8.30 12.48
CA PHE A 109 -13.78 -9.62 12.65
C PHE A 109 -12.27 -9.49 12.79
N ASN A 110 -11.64 -10.45 13.42
CA ASN A 110 -10.18 -10.46 13.61
C ASN A 110 -9.48 -10.98 12.32
N ILE A 111 -9.40 -10.12 11.31
CA ILE A 111 -8.75 -10.40 10.03
C ILE A 111 -7.22 -10.34 10.18
N ASN A 112 -6.51 -11.23 9.49
CA ASN A 112 -5.08 -11.13 9.28
C ASN A 112 -4.81 -10.19 8.09
N GLU A 113 -4.43 -8.96 8.37
CA GLU A 113 -4.20 -7.92 7.37
C GLU A 113 -3.10 -8.28 6.36
N ASN A 114 -2.16 -9.14 6.77
CA ASN A 114 -1.11 -9.64 5.89
C ASN A 114 -1.56 -10.81 4.99
N LYS A 115 -2.81 -11.29 5.11
CA LYS A 115 -3.33 -12.44 4.37
C LYS A 115 -4.71 -12.16 3.79
N ILE A 116 -4.76 -11.16 2.90
CA ILE A 116 -5.94 -10.85 2.10
C ILE A 116 -5.70 -11.42 0.70
N TYR A 117 -6.51 -12.40 0.32
CA TYR A 117 -6.45 -13.07 -0.97
C TYR A 117 -7.63 -12.67 -1.83
N MET A 118 -7.42 -12.57 -3.14
CA MET A 118 -8.48 -12.19 -4.08
C MET A 118 -8.60 -13.21 -5.20
N VAL A 119 -9.83 -13.65 -5.49
CA VAL A 119 -10.11 -14.60 -6.57
C VAL A 119 -11.32 -14.16 -7.39
N GLY A 120 -11.31 -14.41 -8.68
CA GLY A 120 -12.44 -14.07 -9.53
C GLY A 120 -12.44 -14.79 -10.87
N GLY A 121 -13.59 -14.76 -11.55
CA GLY A 121 -13.76 -15.33 -12.87
C GLY A 121 -14.20 -14.28 -13.89
N SER A 122 -13.72 -14.37 -15.14
CA SER A 122 -14.13 -13.49 -16.25
C SER A 122 -13.90 -12.01 -15.92
N MET A 123 -14.94 -11.17 -15.93
CA MET A 123 -14.88 -9.79 -15.45
C MET A 123 -14.24 -9.71 -14.06
N GLY A 124 -14.75 -10.47 -13.10
CA GLY A 124 -14.20 -10.56 -11.75
C GLY A 124 -12.79 -11.18 -11.68
N GLY A 125 -12.37 -11.91 -12.70
CA GLY A 125 -11.02 -12.47 -12.79
C GLY A 125 -9.92 -11.43 -12.93
N ALA A 126 -10.25 -10.22 -13.36
CA ALA A 126 -9.31 -9.10 -13.37
C ALA A 126 -9.29 -8.31 -12.06
N SER A 127 -10.36 -8.40 -11.24
CA SER A 127 -10.57 -7.52 -10.08
C SER A 127 -9.41 -7.53 -9.09
N GLY A 128 -8.90 -8.71 -8.74
CA GLY A 128 -7.80 -8.82 -7.80
C GLY A 128 -6.49 -8.23 -8.31
N ALA A 129 -6.18 -8.38 -9.59
CA ALA A 129 -4.99 -7.80 -10.21
C ALA A 129 -5.10 -6.28 -10.38
N ILE A 130 -6.29 -5.77 -10.71
CA ILE A 130 -6.55 -4.32 -10.82
C ILE A 130 -6.49 -3.68 -9.42
N TYR A 131 -7.13 -4.31 -8.42
CA TYR A 131 -7.05 -3.85 -7.04
C TYR A 131 -5.59 -3.80 -6.56
N ALA A 132 -4.80 -4.84 -6.84
CA ALA A 132 -3.39 -4.89 -6.48
C ALA A 132 -2.55 -3.80 -7.17
N ASN A 133 -2.91 -3.38 -8.39
CA ASN A 133 -2.26 -2.26 -9.07
C ASN A 133 -2.49 -0.92 -8.35
N ASN A 134 -3.69 -0.70 -7.80
CA ASN A 134 -4.12 0.58 -7.27
C ASN A 134 -3.94 0.72 -5.76
N HIS A 135 -3.77 -0.41 -5.03
CA HIS A 135 -3.71 -0.43 -3.56
C HIS A 135 -2.32 -0.87 -3.08
N LEU A 136 -1.35 0.05 -3.18
CA LEU A 136 0.05 -0.15 -2.81
C LEU A 136 0.44 0.55 -1.50
N ASP A 137 -0.50 1.20 -0.81
CA ASP A 137 -0.28 1.86 0.47
C ASP A 137 -0.32 0.84 1.62
N PRO A 138 0.79 0.60 2.34
CA PRO A 138 0.83 -0.38 3.44
C PRO A 138 -0.06 -0.02 4.64
N THR A 139 -0.60 1.19 4.69
CA THR A 139 -1.54 1.61 5.76
C THR A 139 -2.99 1.28 5.42
N LYS A 140 -3.23 0.72 4.24
CA LYS A 140 -4.53 0.32 3.71
C LYS A 140 -4.57 -1.18 3.40
N PRO A 141 -5.75 -1.76 3.17
CA PRO A 141 -5.84 -3.16 2.76
C PRO A 141 -5.10 -3.45 1.45
N MET A 142 -4.01 -4.20 1.52
CA MET A 142 -3.24 -4.67 0.37
C MET A 142 -3.53 -6.15 0.08
N VAL A 143 -3.25 -6.57 -1.15
CA VAL A 143 -3.44 -7.96 -1.61
C VAL A 143 -2.17 -8.77 -1.39
N ALA A 144 -2.26 -9.88 -0.66
CA ALA A 144 -1.15 -10.81 -0.46
C ALA A 144 -0.93 -11.72 -1.67
N ALA A 145 -1.98 -12.12 -2.37
CA ALA A 145 -1.95 -12.88 -3.62
C ALA A 145 -3.31 -12.86 -4.32
N THR A 146 -3.33 -12.99 -5.65
CA THR A 146 -4.56 -13.01 -6.44
C THR A 146 -4.61 -14.19 -7.41
N ALA A 147 -5.83 -14.68 -7.71
CA ALA A 147 -6.06 -15.71 -8.72
C ALA A 147 -7.15 -15.28 -9.71
N SER A 148 -6.87 -15.45 -10.98
CA SER A 148 -7.68 -15.03 -12.12
C SER A 148 -8.11 -16.22 -12.95
N ALA A 149 -9.41 -16.51 -13.02
CA ALA A 149 -10.00 -17.48 -13.92
C ALA A 149 -10.54 -16.80 -15.18
N SER A 150 -9.91 -17.02 -16.31
CA SER A 150 -10.34 -16.45 -17.60
C SER A 150 -10.53 -14.92 -17.53
N GLY A 151 -9.63 -14.21 -16.83
CA GLY A 151 -9.78 -12.80 -16.51
C GLY A 151 -9.76 -11.89 -17.71
N ILE A 152 -10.58 -10.85 -17.69
CA ILE A 152 -10.59 -9.75 -18.67
C ILE A 152 -9.56 -8.70 -18.22
N LEU A 153 -8.28 -8.95 -18.49
CA LEU A 153 -7.15 -8.23 -17.91
C LEU A 153 -6.83 -6.89 -18.60
N ASP A 154 -7.35 -6.67 -19.81
CA ASP A 154 -7.23 -5.44 -20.59
C ASP A 154 -8.61 -5.02 -21.10
N CYS A 155 -9.12 -3.91 -20.59
CA CYS A 155 -10.45 -3.40 -20.90
C CYS A 155 -10.55 -2.83 -22.33
N GLU A 156 -9.49 -2.20 -22.85
CA GLU A 156 -9.47 -1.70 -24.23
C GLU A 156 -9.49 -2.85 -25.22
N ARG A 157 -8.62 -3.85 -25.05
CA ARG A 157 -8.61 -5.07 -25.85
C ARG A 157 -9.99 -5.73 -25.86
N ARG A 158 -10.62 -5.81 -24.67
CA ARG A 158 -11.97 -6.37 -24.55
C ARG A 158 -13.02 -5.55 -25.28
N ALA A 159 -12.96 -4.21 -25.20
CA ALA A 159 -13.88 -3.31 -25.90
C ALA A 159 -13.76 -3.51 -27.42
N ILE A 160 -12.55 -3.64 -27.95
CA ILE A 160 -12.28 -3.93 -29.37
C ILE A 160 -12.86 -5.31 -29.77
N GLU A 161 -12.64 -6.36 -28.95
CA GLU A 161 -13.20 -7.70 -29.19
C GLU A 161 -14.74 -7.72 -29.25
N MET A 162 -15.38 -6.82 -28.52
CA MET A 162 -16.85 -6.67 -28.49
C MET A 162 -17.39 -5.72 -29.53
N ASP A 163 -16.58 -5.25 -30.48
CA ASP A 163 -16.96 -4.30 -31.52
C ASP A 163 -17.57 -3.00 -30.95
N GLY A 164 -17.04 -2.52 -29.82
CA GLY A 164 -17.44 -1.29 -29.12
C GLY A 164 -18.78 -1.37 -28.37
N ASN A 165 -19.52 -2.46 -28.48
CA ASN A 165 -20.80 -2.62 -27.79
C ASN A 165 -20.65 -3.27 -26.42
N ASN A 166 -20.24 -2.48 -25.41
CA ASN A 166 -19.96 -2.98 -24.08
C ASN A 166 -20.45 -2.02 -22.97
N SER A 167 -20.66 -2.55 -21.77
CA SER A 167 -21.10 -1.78 -20.60
C SER A 167 -19.99 -0.90 -19.97
N MET A 168 -18.74 -1.04 -20.38
CA MET A 168 -17.64 -0.18 -19.91
C MET A 168 -17.86 1.27 -20.27
N ILE A 169 -18.54 1.55 -21.40
CA ILE A 169 -18.89 2.92 -21.82
C ILE A 169 -19.67 3.67 -20.73
N GLU A 170 -20.58 2.97 -20.04
CA GLU A 170 -21.38 3.55 -18.96
C GLU A 170 -20.52 3.90 -17.74
N TRP A 171 -19.58 3.03 -17.40
CA TRP A 171 -18.74 3.16 -16.20
C TRP A 171 -17.54 4.07 -16.41
N PHE A 172 -16.97 4.07 -17.62
CA PHE A 172 -15.76 4.84 -17.94
C PHE A 172 -16.07 6.21 -18.56
N GLY A 173 -17.34 6.47 -18.89
CA GLY A 173 -17.78 7.78 -19.37
C GLY A 173 -17.65 7.99 -20.88
N GLY A 174 -17.20 6.99 -21.63
CA GLY A 174 -17.06 7.06 -23.10
C GLY A 174 -16.47 5.77 -23.69
N SER A 175 -16.30 5.77 -25.01
CA SER A 175 -15.60 4.70 -25.70
C SER A 175 -14.08 4.73 -25.38
N TRP A 176 -13.40 3.63 -25.63
CA TRP A 176 -11.94 3.54 -25.44
C TRP A 176 -11.16 4.56 -26.32
N GLU A 177 -11.72 5.00 -27.44
CA GLU A 177 -11.14 6.04 -28.29
C GLU A 177 -11.34 7.45 -27.70
N GLU A 178 -12.40 7.68 -26.92
CA GLU A 178 -12.74 8.97 -26.32
C GLU A 178 -12.08 9.17 -24.95
N VAL A 179 -11.99 8.11 -24.14
CA VAL A 179 -11.46 8.14 -22.77
C VAL A 179 -10.44 7.01 -22.55
N PRO A 180 -9.35 6.94 -23.32
CA PRO A 180 -8.40 5.82 -23.28
C PRO A 180 -7.80 5.61 -21.89
N PHE A 181 -7.51 6.68 -21.14
CA PHE A 181 -6.94 6.59 -19.80
C PHE A 181 -7.85 5.82 -18.84
N GLU A 182 -9.16 5.99 -18.91
CA GLU A 182 -10.12 5.25 -18.08
C GLU A 182 -10.09 3.74 -18.37
N TYR A 183 -9.84 3.33 -19.61
CA TYR A 183 -9.68 1.92 -19.95
C TYR A 183 -8.35 1.37 -19.42
N HIS A 184 -7.28 2.15 -19.52
CA HIS A 184 -5.95 1.71 -19.07
C HIS A 184 -5.86 1.62 -17.53
N ARG A 185 -6.39 2.60 -16.79
CA ARG A 185 -6.38 2.60 -15.32
C ARG A 185 -7.26 1.51 -14.70
N ASN A 186 -8.31 1.07 -15.40
CA ASN A 186 -9.21 0.00 -14.99
C ASN A 186 -8.82 -1.36 -15.62
N SER A 187 -7.58 -1.53 -15.99
CA SER A 187 -6.99 -2.76 -16.53
C SER A 187 -5.82 -3.25 -15.69
N ALA A 188 -5.65 -4.56 -15.55
CA ALA A 188 -4.45 -5.13 -14.96
C ALA A 188 -3.22 -4.84 -15.82
N ILE A 189 -3.41 -4.74 -17.12
CA ILE A 189 -2.39 -4.42 -18.12
C ILE A 189 -3.04 -3.75 -19.33
N TYR A 190 -2.30 -2.89 -20.00
CA TYR A 190 -2.58 -2.43 -21.36
C TYR A 190 -1.55 -3.04 -22.32
N PHE A 191 -1.97 -4.03 -23.12
CA PHE A 191 -1.06 -4.84 -23.94
C PHE A 191 -0.43 -4.05 -25.10
N ALA A 192 -1.12 -3.05 -25.63
CA ALA A 192 -0.65 -2.34 -26.81
C ALA A 192 0.49 -1.35 -26.50
N ASP A 193 0.53 -0.77 -25.29
CA ASP A 193 1.58 0.15 -24.88
C ASP A 193 1.90 0.01 -23.37
N SER A 194 3.04 -0.59 -23.07
CA SER A 194 3.50 -0.77 -21.68
C SER A 194 3.76 0.55 -20.93
N THR A 195 3.98 1.65 -21.64
CA THR A 195 4.21 2.97 -21.01
C THR A 195 2.93 3.60 -20.47
N GLN A 196 1.77 3.11 -20.91
CA GLN A 196 0.42 3.52 -20.50
C GLN A 196 -0.29 2.40 -19.74
N SER A 197 0.44 1.60 -18.98
CA SER A 197 -0.04 0.40 -18.33
C SER A 197 0.41 0.35 -16.87
N MET A 198 -0.42 -0.23 -16.01
CA MET A 198 -0.16 -0.39 -14.58
C MET A 198 0.51 -1.73 -14.21
N HIS A 199 0.76 -2.63 -15.14
CA HIS A 199 1.31 -3.97 -14.86
C HIS A 199 2.65 -3.97 -14.10
N TYR A 200 3.40 -2.86 -14.13
CA TYR A 200 4.62 -2.70 -13.33
C TYR A 200 4.35 -2.84 -11.82
N ASN A 201 3.15 -2.43 -11.37
CA ASN A 201 2.73 -2.49 -9.99
C ASN A 201 2.56 -3.93 -9.48
N LEU A 202 2.39 -4.89 -10.39
CA LEU A 202 2.25 -6.32 -10.08
C LEU A 202 3.57 -7.04 -9.80
N LYS A 203 4.70 -6.34 -9.78
CA LYS A 203 6.02 -6.96 -9.58
C LYS A 203 6.07 -7.87 -8.36
N TYR A 204 5.52 -7.42 -7.25
CA TYR A 204 5.59 -8.10 -5.95
C TYR A 204 4.29 -8.79 -5.54
N THR A 205 3.23 -8.72 -6.38
CA THR A 205 1.97 -9.40 -6.11
C THR A 205 1.96 -10.79 -6.76
N PRO A 206 1.92 -11.88 -5.98
CA PRO A 206 1.77 -13.22 -6.52
C PRO A 206 0.49 -13.38 -7.32
N ILE A 207 0.57 -13.90 -8.54
CA ILE A 207 -0.56 -14.03 -9.46
C ILE A 207 -0.68 -15.47 -9.98
N TYR A 208 -1.86 -16.06 -9.77
CA TYR A 208 -2.28 -17.32 -10.35
C TYR A 208 -3.22 -17.04 -11.53
N LEU A 209 -2.89 -17.55 -12.71
CA LEU A 209 -3.68 -17.40 -13.92
C LEU A 209 -4.19 -18.78 -14.35
N ASP A 210 -5.49 -18.91 -14.63
CA ASP A 210 -6.08 -20.12 -15.18
C ASP A 210 -7.07 -19.78 -16.29
N PHE A 211 -7.20 -20.66 -17.28
CA PHE A 211 -8.10 -20.47 -18.41
C PHE A 211 -8.49 -21.81 -19.05
N GLY A 212 -9.62 -21.83 -19.74
CA GLY A 212 -10.04 -22.99 -20.54
C GLY A 212 -9.33 -23.02 -21.88
N ILE A 213 -8.84 -24.20 -22.29
CA ILE A 213 -8.10 -24.38 -23.56
C ILE A 213 -8.85 -23.90 -24.81
N THR A 214 -10.17 -23.90 -24.76
CA THR A 214 -11.03 -23.55 -25.90
C THR A 214 -11.68 -22.18 -25.80
N GLU A 215 -11.41 -21.43 -24.72
CA GLU A 215 -12.04 -20.12 -24.56
C GLU A 215 -11.39 -19.05 -25.44
N PRO A 216 -12.18 -18.06 -25.93
CA PRO A 216 -11.65 -17.03 -26.83
C PRO A 216 -10.72 -16.03 -26.13
N HIS A 217 -10.85 -15.85 -24.80
CA HIS A 217 -10.11 -14.82 -24.01
C HIS A 217 -8.84 -15.36 -23.34
N ARG A 218 -8.47 -16.61 -23.57
CA ARG A 218 -7.26 -17.21 -22.98
C ARG A 218 -5.99 -16.38 -23.21
N THR A 219 -5.93 -15.63 -24.32
CA THR A 219 -4.79 -14.78 -24.66
C THR A 219 -4.56 -13.65 -23.67
N HIS A 220 -5.56 -13.23 -22.87
CA HIS A 220 -5.33 -12.29 -21.79
C HIS A 220 -4.40 -12.87 -20.72
N ALA A 221 -4.65 -14.10 -20.28
CA ALA A 221 -3.80 -14.77 -19.29
C ALA A 221 -2.42 -15.15 -19.87
N GLU A 222 -2.38 -15.72 -21.08
CA GLU A 222 -1.13 -16.10 -21.75
C GLU A 222 -0.20 -14.89 -21.97
N ASP A 223 -0.74 -13.77 -22.45
CA ASP A 223 0.04 -12.56 -22.75
C ASP A 223 0.52 -11.89 -21.45
N LEU A 224 -0.34 -11.79 -20.41
CA LEU A 224 0.06 -11.24 -19.11
C LEU A 224 1.18 -12.10 -18.49
N TYR A 225 1.02 -13.42 -18.49
CA TYR A 225 2.05 -14.32 -17.98
C TYR A 225 3.39 -14.10 -18.68
N ASN A 226 3.39 -14.02 -20.02
CA ASN A 226 4.61 -13.83 -20.79
C ASN A 226 5.29 -12.49 -20.52
N ILE A 227 4.52 -11.42 -20.29
CA ILE A 227 5.06 -10.09 -19.97
C ILE A 227 5.65 -10.06 -18.56
N LEU A 228 4.96 -10.67 -17.60
CA LEU A 228 5.42 -10.71 -16.21
C LEU A 228 6.52 -11.74 -15.96
N LEU A 229 6.72 -12.69 -16.88
CA LEU A 229 7.73 -13.74 -16.73
C LEU A 229 9.13 -13.14 -16.59
N GLY A 230 9.79 -13.42 -15.48
CA GLY A 230 11.11 -12.85 -15.13
C GLY A 230 11.07 -11.43 -14.55
N TYR A 231 9.87 -10.84 -14.40
CA TYR A 231 9.64 -9.57 -13.74
C TYR A 231 8.92 -9.74 -12.40
N ASN A 232 7.81 -10.48 -12.38
CA ASN A 232 7.10 -10.84 -11.16
C ASN A 232 7.77 -12.06 -10.52
N GLU A 233 7.90 -12.07 -9.21
CA GLU A 233 8.64 -13.10 -8.47
C GLU A 233 7.84 -14.38 -8.23
N SER A 234 6.50 -14.33 -8.38
CA SER A 234 5.59 -15.43 -8.02
C SER A 234 4.43 -15.54 -8.99
N LEU A 235 4.71 -16.14 -10.14
CA LEU A 235 3.73 -16.39 -11.19
C LEU A 235 3.36 -17.87 -11.28
N TRP A 236 2.07 -18.14 -11.48
CA TRP A 236 1.57 -19.45 -11.86
C TRP A 236 0.61 -19.32 -13.04
N ILE A 237 0.71 -20.23 -13.99
CA ILE A 237 -0.26 -20.36 -15.08
C ILE A 237 -0.69 -21.80 -15.21
N ASP A 238 -1.99 -22.01 -15.33
CA ASP A 238 -2.58 -23.32 -15.59
C ASP A 238 -3.53 -23.25 -16.78
N GLU A 239 -3.81 -24.39 -17.38
CA GLU A 239 -4.68 -24.53 -18.53
C GLU A 239 -5.65 -25.67 -18.29
N ASN A 240 -6.93 -25.34 -18.09
CA ASN A 240 -7.93 -26.34 -17.83
C ASN A 240 -8.46 -26.96 -19.15
N PRO A 241 -8.21 -28.25 -19.43
CA PRO A 241 -8.63 -28.89 -20.68
C PRO A 241 -10.14 -29.13 -20.77
N THR A 242 -10.87 -29.02 -19.66
CA THR A 242 -12.32 -29.31 -19.58
C THR A 242 -13.14 -28.08 -19.21
N GLY A 243 -12.55 -27.09 -18.56
CA GLY A 243 -13.18 -25.83 -18.25
C GLY A 243 -13.40 -24.98 -19.50
N SER A 244 -14.45 -24.22 -19.54
CA SER A 244 -14.79 -23.40 -20.70
C SER A 244 -14.54 -21.89 -20.49
N HIS A 245 -14.90 -21.34 -19.33
CA HIS A 245 -14.76 -19.92 -19.03
C HIS A 245 -15.06 -19.63 -17.56
N GLY A 246 -14.34 -18.63 -16.99
CA GLY A 246 -14.54 -18.14 -15.64
C GLY A 246 -14.31 -19.22 -14.59
N TYR A 247 -15.02 -19.20 -13.47
CA TYR A 247 -14.80 -20.10 -12.35
C TYR A 247 -14.76 -21.61 -12.69
N SER A 248 -15.34 -22.03 -13.82
CA SER A 248 -15.33 -23.42 -14.24
C SER A 248 -13.94 -23.96 -14.59
N VAL A 249 -12.93 -23.12 -14.70
CA VAL A 249 -11.55 -23.53 -14.99
C VAL A 249 -10.78 -23.85 -13.71
N PHE A 250 -11.13 -23.28 -12.57
CA PHE A 250 -10.41 -23.47 -11.31
C PHE A 250 -10.55 -24.89 -10.72
N ASP A 251 -9.46 -25.39 -10.16
CA ASP A 251 -9.43 -26.30 -9.03
C ASP A 251 -9.29 -25.44 -7.76
N GLU A 252 -10.41 -25.18 -7.08
CA GLU A 252 -10.46 -24.23 -5.96
C GLU A 252 -9.57 -24.67 -4.79
N ASN A 253 -9.43 -25.99 -4.56
CA ASN A 253 -8.52 -26.53 -3.56
C ASN A 253 -7.06 -26.20 -3.91
N HIS A 254 -6.66 -26.41 -5.18
CA HIS A 254 -5.32 -26.09 -5.63
C HIS A 254 -5.04 -24.59 -5.53
N VAL A 255 -5.97 -23.76 -5.98
CA VAL A 255 -5.87 -22.29 -5.90
C VAL A 255 -5.69 -21.82 -4.45
N CYS A 256 -6.53 -22.29 -3.53
CA CYS A 256 -6.43 -21.92 -2.11
C CYS A 256 -5.12 -22.40 -1.47
N ASN A 257 -4.63 -23.59 -1.84
CA ASN A 257 -3.32 -24.07 -1.39
C ASN A 257 -2.16 -23.20 -1.91
N TRP A 258 -2.26 -22.72 -3.15
CA TRP A 258 -1.27 -21.84 -3.72
C TRP A 258 -1.30 -20.46 -3.05
N LEU A 259 -2.48 -19.83 -2.91
CA LEU A 259 -2.65 -18.54 -2.22
C LEU A 259 -2.11 -18.56 -0.79
N SER A 260 -2.33 -19.67 -0.06
CA SER A 260 -1.92 -19.81 1.35
C SER A 260 -0.41 -19.70 1.60
N GLN A 261 0.42 -19.77 0.55
CA GLN A 261 1.87 -19.69 0.63
C GLN A 261 2.37 -18.25 0.78
N TYR A 262 1.52 -17.25 0.55
CA TYR A 262 1.90 -15.84 0.48
C TYR A 262 1.33 -15.03 1.64
N ASN A 263 2.10 -14.02 2.04
CA ASN A 263 1.72 -13.01 3.02
C ASN A 263 2.48 -11.70 2.75
N LEU A 264 2.10 -10.62 3.43
CA LEU A 264 2.71 -9.30 3.35
C LEU A 264 3.64 -8.99 4.54
N ASP A 265 4.03 -9.99 5.36
CA ASP A 265 4.85 -9.76 6.55
C ASP A 265 6.21 -9.08 6.23
N TYR A 266 6.72 -9.27 5.01
CA TYR A 266 7.95 -8.63 4.53
C TYR A 266 7.86 -7.10 4.46
N LEU A 267 6.66 -6.53 4.38
CA LEU A 267 6.46 -5.07 4.35
C LEU A 267 6.68 -4.39 5.72
N ASN A 268 6.94 -5.17 6.77
CA ASN A 268 7.32 -4.61 8.07
C ASN A 268 8.78 -4.11 8.11
N GLU A 269 9.59 -4.44 7.09
CA GLU A 269 10.94 -3.90 6.97
C GLU A 269 10.88 -2.53 6.27
N PRO A 270 11.55 -1.47 6.80
CA PRO A 270 11.38 -0.08 6.35
C PRO A 270 11.56 0.14 4.85
N GLN A 271 12.57 -0.50 4.25
CA GLN A 271 12.93 -0.35 2.84
C GLN A 271 12.34 -1.45 1.93
N THR A 272 11.30 -2.13 2.36
CA THR A 272 10.71 -3.21 1.57
C THR A 272 9.43 -2.77 0.85
N PRO A 273 9.32 -3.03 -0.47
CA PRO A 273 10.39 -3.51 -1.35
C PRO A 273 11.44 -2.41 -1.62
N ASN A 274 12.69 -2.78 -1.70
CA ASN A 274 13.79 -1.82 -1.90
C ASN A 274 13.84 -1.21 -3.30
N LEU A 275 13.21 -1.81 -4.29
CA LEU A 275 13.08 -1.30 -5.66
C LEU A 275 11.62 -1.07 -5.98
N ILE A 276 11.27 0.18 -6.28
CA ILE A 276 9.92 0.58 -6.72
C ILE A 276 9.98 0.99 -8.18
N ASN A 277 9.11 0.42 -9.00
CA ASN A 277 8.85 0.85 -10.36
C ASN A 277 7.35 0.74 -10.58
N VAL A 278 6.64 1.86 -10.46
CA VAL A 278 5.18 1.91 -10.44
C VAL A 278 4.62 3.02 -11.32
N ASN A 279 3.42 2.79 -11.83
CA ASN A 279 2.57 3.78 -12.46
C ASN A 279 1.32 3.95 -11.59
N LEU A 280 1.08 5.16 -11.08
CA LEU A 280 -0.10 5.48 -10.30
C LEU A 280 -1.09 6.25 -11.16
N ASP A 281 -2.34 5.94 -11.04
CA ASP A 281 -3.40 6.60 -11.81
C ASP A 281 -3.90 7.89 -11.18
N GLU A 282 -3.56 8.12 -9.91
CA GLU A 282 -3.82 9.33 -9.15
C GLU A 282 -2.76 9.56 -8.08
N SER A 283 -2.81 10.69 -7.40
CA SER A 283 -1.96 10.99 -6.25
C SER A 283 -2.18 9.99 -5.14
N SER A 284 -1.21 9.11 -4.90
CA SER A 284 -1.31 8.02 -3.93
C SER A 284 0.06 7.56 -3.45
N ARG A 285 0.04 6.69 -2.43
CA ARG A 285 1.22 6.06 -1.85
C ARG A 285 1.46 4.68 -2.46
N ALA A 286 2.73 4.42 -2.77
CA ALA A 286 3.22 3.09 -3.11
C ALA A 286 4.37 2.72 -2.15
N TYR A 287 4.11 1.81 -1.22
CA TYR A 287 5.06 1.36 -0.21
C TYR A 287 5.61 2.50 0.65
N TRP A 288 6.89 2.83 0.50
CA TRP A 288 7.58 3.91 1.25
C TRP A 288 7.64 5.25 0.51
N ILE A 289 7.05 5.35 -0.69
CA ILE A 289 7.05 6.56 -1.53
C ILE A 289 5.61 6.98 -1.87
N GLU A 290 5.35 8.27 -1.86
CA GLU A 290 4.04 8.83 -2.18
C GLU A 290 4.18 9.98 -3.16
N ALA A 291 3.35 9.99 -4.19
CA ALA A 291 3.20 11.12 -5.09
C ALA A 291 2.01 11.98 -4.66
N TYR A 292 2.22 13.28 -4.62
CA TYR A 292 1.22 14.24 -4.19
C TYR A 292 1.05 15.36 -5.21
N ASN A 293 -0.19 15.82 -5.43
CA ASN A 293 -0.57 16.80 -6.44
C ASN A 293 -0.21 16.37 -7.88
N GLN A 294 -0.95 15.42 -8.42
CA GLN A 294 -0.90 15.07 -9.85
C GLN A 294 -1.14 16.30 -10.71
N ILE A 295 -0.36 16.44 -11.79
CA ILE A 295 -0.36 17.65 -12.63
C ILE A 295 -1.27 17.49 -13.84
N ILE A 296 -1.23 16.31 -14.49
CA ILE A 296 -2.01 15.98 -15.67
C ILE A 296 -2.94 14.82 -15.28
N GLU A 297 -4.24 15.07 -15.21
CA GLU A 297 -5.24 14.13 -14.69
C GLU A 297 -5.36 12.83 -15.49
N ASP A 298 -5.25 12.89 -16.82
CA ASP A 298 -5.42 11.73 -17.71
C ASP A 298 -4.08 11.07 -18.09
N GLU A 299 -3.07 11.18 -17.23
CA GLU A 299 -1.76 10.56 -17.42
C GLU A 299 -1.26 9.91 -16.12
N PHE A 300 -0.62 8.75 -16.23
CA PHE A 300 -0.02 8.09 -15.06
C PHE A 300 1.10 8.92 -14.44
N ILE A 301 1.14 8.94 -13.12
CA ILE A 301 2.32 9.30 -12.36
C ILE A 301 3.29 8.11 -12.47
N LYS A 302 4.57 8.37 -12.82
CA LYS A 302 5.57 7.32 -12.97
C LYS A 302 6.68 7.51 -11.96
N ILE A 303 6.93 6.45 -11.18
CA ILE A 303 7.94 6.45 -10.14
C ILE A 303 8.87 5.26 -10.35
N ASN A 304 10.18 5.55 -10.46
CA ASN A 304 11.23 4.55 -10.33
C ASN A 304 12.18 5.01 -9.23
N ALA A 305 12.27 4.23 -8.16
CA ALA A 305 13.06 4.59 -6.99
C ALA A 305 13.66 3.34 -6.33
N GLU A 306 14.79 3.56 -5.64
CA GLU A 306 15.50 2.50 -4.92
C GLU A 306 15.89 3.01 -3.54
N TRP A 307 15.81 2.12 -2.54
CA TRP A 307 16.23 2.42 -1.17
C TRP A 307 17.11 1.29 -0.63
N TYR A 308 18.30 1.65 -0.17
CA TYR A 308 19.27 0.75 0.42
C TYR A 308 19.78 1.29 1.75
N GLU A 309 19.93 0.41 2.71
CA GLU A 309 20.54 0.66 4.01
C GLU A 309 22.01 0.29 3.99
N SER A 310 22.85 1.01 4.72
CA SER A 310 24.27 0.64 4.87
C SER A 310 24.45 -0.53 5.84
N ASP A 311 25.56 -1.22 5.71
CA ASP A 311 26.01 -2.19 6.72
C ASP A 311 26.15 -1.50 8.09
N GLY A 312 25.18 -1.70 8.99
CA GLY A 312 25.15 -1.13 10.34
C GLY A 312 23.95 -0.22 10.62
N GLY A 313 23.08 0.03 9.63
CA GLY A 313 21.73 0.55 9.87
C GLY A 313 21.58 2.05 10.06
N ASN A 314 22.64 2.88 9.96
CA ASN A 314 22.55 4.29 10.30
C ASN A 314 22.61 5.25 9.08
N ASN A 315 22.83 4.70 7.89
CA ASN A 315 22.92 5.52 6.68
C ASN A 315 22.00 4.98 5.59
N GLU A 316 21.12 5.83 5.10
CA GLU A 316 20.15 5.52 4.08
C GLU A 316 20.58 6.06 2.71
N PHE A 317 20.47 5.23 1.69
CA PHE A 317 20.74 5.58 0.31
C PHE A 317 19.47 5.47 -0.51
N ILE A 318 18.92 6.60 -0.92
CA ILE A 318 17.67 6.68 -1.68
C ILE A 318 17.97 7.26 -3.05
N TYR A 319 17.54 6.56 -4.09
CA TYR A 319 17.68 6.98 -5.48
C TYR A 319 16.32 7.18 -6.09
N ILE A 320 16.04 8.39 -6.57
CA ILE A 320 14.87 8.70 -7.39
C ILE A 320 15.34 8.70 -8.85
N ASN A 321 15.16 7.56 -9.51
CA ASN A 321 15.63 7.36 -10.88
C ASN A 321 14.68 7.99 -11.90
N GLN A 322 13.38 8.05 -11.58
CA GLN A 322 12.35 8.74 -12.36
C GLN A 322 11.23 9.19 -11.45
N PHE A 323 10.77 10.42 -11.64
CA PHE A 323 9.53 10.94 -11.05
C PHE A 323 8.83 11.86 -12.05
N TYR A 324 7.60 11.49 -12.42
CA TYR A 324 6.86 12.16 -13.49
C TYR A 324 5.41 12.37 -13.10
N ASN A 325 4.83 13.51 -13.48
CA ASN A 325 3.42 13.87 -13.38
C ASN A 325 2.88 14.10 -11.96
N ALA A 326 3.76 14.49 -11.02
CA ALA A 326 3.32 15.05 -9.74
C ALA A 326 4.30 16.16 -9.31
N ASP A 327 3.83 17.12 -8.53
CA ASP A 327 4.66 18.24 -8.10
C ASP A 327 5.38 18.00 -6.78
N SER A 328 4.96 17.01 -6.00
CA SER A 328 5.52 16.71 -4.69
C SER A 328 5.71 15.21 -4.49
N LEU A 329 6.84 14.87 -3.86
CA LEU A 329 7.23 13.52 -3.49
C LEU A 329 7.35 13.43 -1.98
N ILE A 330 6.77 12.39 -1.35
CA ILE A 330 6.93 12.14 0.09
C ILE A 330 7.61 10.79 0.28
N LEU A 331 8.65 10.77 1.10
CA LEU A 331 9.37 9.57 1.53
C LEU A 331 8.91 9.21 2.95
N HIS A 332 8.32 8.02 3.10
CA HIS A 332 7.87 7.47 4.39
C HIS A 332 9.00 6.65 5.00
N ILE A 333 9.76 7.24 5.90
CA ILE A 333 10.92 6.63 6.54
C ILE A 333 10.53 6.15 7.93
N LEU A 334 10.46 4.82 8.10
CA LEU A 334 10.02 4.18 9.34
C LEU A 334 11.17 3.87 10.30
N ASP A 335 12.42 4.09 9.87
CA ASP A 335 13.59 3.80 10.69
C ASP A 335 13.83 4.90 11.73
N GLU A 336 14.20 4.50 12.93
CA GLU A 336 14.66 5.34 14.03
C GLU A 336 16.20 5.32 14.08
N ASN A 337 16.82 6.42 14.44
CA ASN A 337 18.28 6.54 14.60
C ASN A 337 19.10 6.64 13.31
N ILE A 338 18.55 7.28 12.28
CA ILE A 338 19.27 7.56 11.05
C ILE A 338 20.30 8.66 11.31
N GLU A 339 21.57 8.41 10.96
CA GLU A 339 22.63 9.42 11.01
C GLU A 339 22.72 10.23 9.72
N ASN A 340 22.52 9.57 8.57
CA ASN A 340 22.60 10.22 7.27
C ASN A 340 21.59 9.66 6.28
N ILE A 341 21.03 10.56 5.46
CA ILE A 341 20.32 10.21 4.23
C ILE A 341 21.09 10.76 3.04
N SER A 342 21.49 9.89 2.14
CA SER A 342 22.00 10.24 0.82
C SER A 342 20.87 10.06 -0.20
N LEU A 343 20.24 11.17 -0.59
CA LEU A 343 19.16 11.18 -1.56
C LEU A 343 19.69 11.63 -2.91
N GLN A 344 19.73 10.74 -3.89
CA GLN A 344 20.12 11.02 -5.27
C GLN A 344 18.89 11.17 -6.15
N VAL A 345 18.68 12.35 -6.72
CA VAL A 345 17.59 12.63 -7.66
C VAL A 345 18.16 12.66 -9.08
N ASN A 346 17.84 11.63 -9.86
CA ASN A 346 18.41 11.40 -11.20
C ASN A 346 17.55 11.97 -12.32
N ASP A 347 16.22 11.88 -12.21
CA ASP A 347 15.29 12.42 -13.20
C ASP A 347 13.97 12.81 -12.56
N PHE A 348 13.45 13.96 -12.93
CA PHE A 348 12.10 14.37 -12.57
C PHE A 348 11.49 15.33 -13.60
N TYR A 349 10.18 15.37 -13.63
CA TYR A 349 9.40 16.36 -14.39
C TYR A 349 8.40 17.06 -13.47
N ASN A 350 8.60 18.36 -13.29
CA ASN A 350 7.78 19.24 -12.44
C ASN A 350 7.81 18.97 -10.93
N LEU A 351 8.79 18.25 -10.40
CA LEU A 351 8.96 18.08 -8.96
C LEU A 351 9.37 19.41 -8.32
N SER A 352 8.56 19.91 -7.39
CA SER A 352 8.77 21.19 -6.70
C SER A 352 9.38 21.00 -5.31
N THR A 353 9.02 19.93 -4.61
CA THR A 353 9.48 19.66 -3.25
C THR A 353 9.50 18.18 -2.92
N ILE A 354 10.32 17.82 -1.93
CA ILE A 354 10.40 16.47 -1.36
C ILE A 354 10.04 16.58 0.11
N GLY A 355 9.11 15.73 0.54
CA GLY A 355 8.69 15.60 1.93
C GLY A 355 9.27 14.34 2.57
N PHE A 356 9.40 14.36 3.87
CA PHE A 356 9.78 13.24 4.72
C PHE A 356 8.72 13.04 5.79
N SER A 357 8.29 11.81 5.96
CA SER A 357 7.24 11.39 6.90
C SER A 357 7.66 10.09 7.59
N GLY A 358 6.94 9.68 8.64
CA GLY A 358 7.22 8.47 9.40
C GLY A 358 8.03 8.74 10.68
N GLU A 359 8.71 7.72 11.21
CA GLU A 359 9.42 7.81 12.50
C GLU A 359 10.58 8.81 12.50
N ILE A 360 11.16 9.12 11.33
CA ILE A 360 12.17 10.17 11.17
C ILE A 360 11.72 11.53 11.71
N ILE A 361 10.40 11.78 11.78
CA ILE A 361 9.86 13.04 12.31
C ILE A 361 10.27 13.24 13.78
N ASN A 362 10.23 12.19 14.58
CA ASN A 362 10.62 12.23 15.98
C ASN A 362 12.10 12.61 16.12
N GLN A 363 12.94 12.00 15.28
CA GLN A 363 14.38 12.27 15.26
C GLN A 363 14.70 13.73 14.87
N ILE A 364 13.96 14.32 13.92
CA ILE A 364 14.22 15.69 13.44
C ILE A 364 14.13 16.75 14.57
N PHE A 365 13.29 16.54 15.57
CA PHE A 365 13.16 17.45 16.71
C PHE A 365 14.37 17.42 17.66
N ASP A 366 15.05 16.28 17.73
CA ASP A 366 16.14 16.04 18.70
C ASP A 366 17.53 16.28 18.08
N TYR A 367 17.61 16.56 16.78
CA TYR A 367 18.86 16.64 16.04
C TYR A 367 19.09 18.00 15.36
N ASN A 368 20.33 18.44 15.29
CA ASN A 368 20.76 19.48 14.38
C ASN A 368 20.89 18.88 12.97
N ILE A 369 20.21 19.44 12.00
CA ILE A 369 20.18 18.90 10.64
C ILE A 369 21.03 19.76 9.73
N THR A 370 21.99 19.14 9.05
CA THR A 370 22.77 19.75 7.98
C THR A 370 22.34 19.17 6.64
N ILE A 371 21.94 20.03 5.70
CA ILE A 371 21.51 19.63 4.37
C ILE A 371 22.45 20.24 3.33
N ASN A 372 23.16 19.40 2.61
CA ASN A 372 23.99 19.77 1.47
C ASN A 372 23.39 19.21 0.18
N GLY A 373 22.96 20.09 -0.70
CA GLY A 373 22.35 19.72 -1.99
C GLY A 373 23.08 20.38 -3.17
N PRO A 374 22.57 20.19 -4.38
CA PRO A 374 23.07 20.85 -5.58
C PRO A 374 23.15 22.36 -5.40
N GLY A 375 24.25 22.97 -5.86
CA GLY A 375 24.48 24.42 -5.72
C GLY A 375 24.94 24.88 -4.34
N SER A 376 25.11 23.99 -3.35
CA SER A 376 25.71 24.39 -2.04
C SER A 376 27.15 24.82 -2.19
N PRO A 377 27.64 25.84 -1.41
CA PRO A 377 26.91 26.56 -0.35
C PRO A 377 26.04 27.73 -0.82
N SER A 378 25.93 28.01 -2.12
CA SER A 378 25.13 29.13 -2.63
C SER A 378 23.64 28.95 -2.46
N CYS A 379 23.16 27.65 -2.47
CA CYS A 379 21.82 27.27 -2.14
C CYS A 379 21.81 26.64 -0.74
N ASN A 380 21.07 27.24 0.17
CA ASN A 380 20.86 26.71 1.51
C ASN A 380 19.53 26.01 1.56
N TYR A 381 19.53 24.76 2.06
CA TYR A 381 18.37 23.92 2.24
C TYR A 381 17.98 23.87 3.71
N TYR A 382 16.68 23.72 3.97
CA TYR A 382 16.14 23.58 5.32
C TYR A 382 14.84 22.80 5.29
N PHE A 383 14.45 22.23 6.43
CA PHE A 383 13.15 21.60 6.60
C PHE A 383 12.11 22.59 7.12
N ASN A 384 10.89 22.45 6.61
CA ASN A 384 9.71 23.15 7.11
C ASN A 384 8.63 22.11 7.41
N LEU A 385 8.20 22.03 8.67
CA LEU A 385 7.12 21.14 9.10
C LEU A 385 5.77 21.71 8.70
N ASN A 386 5.00 20.92 7.96
CA ASN A 386 3.61 21.19 7.66
C ASN A 386 2.83 19.86 7.56
N ASN A 387 1.72 19.76 8.29
CA ASN A 387 0.85 18.57 8.34
C ASN A 387 1.61 17.25 8.64
N ASN A 388 2.50 17.26 9.63
CA ASN A 388 3.36 16.12 9.99
C ASN A 388 4.26 15.61 8.86
N ILE A 389 4.61 16.48 7.91
CA ILE A 389 5.58 16.22 6.85
C ILE A 389 6.66 17.28 6.93
N PHE A 390 7.92 16.85 6.93
CA PHE A 390 9.06 17.74 6.80
C PHE A 390 9.38 17.97 5.33
N TRP A 391 9.02 19.13 4.84
CA TRP A 391 9.27 19.55 3.46
C TRP A 391 10.67 20.14 3.31
N LEU A 392 11.43 19.58 2.37
CA LEU A 392 12.73 20.11 1.96
C LEU A 392 12.52 21.40 1.16
N ASN A 393 12.98 22.51 1.68
CA ASN A 393 12.86 23.82 1.08
C ASN A 393 14.22 24.45 0.81
N THR A 394 14.23 25.47 -0.03
CA THR A 394 15.41 26.28 -0.31
C THR A 394 15.18 27.74 0.08
N HIS A 395 16.24 28.43 0.50
CA HIS A 395 16.19 29.89 0.62
C HIS A 395 16.07 30.53 -0.76
N THR A 396 15.52 31.74 -0.81
CA THR A 396 15.20 32.51 -2.03
C THR A 396 16.25 32.44 -3.16
N ASN A 397 15.79 32.19 -4.39
CA ASN A 397 16.47 32.05 -5.66
C ASN A 397 17.08 30.66 -5.99
N CYS A 398 16.85 29.64 -5.20
CA CYS A 398 17.18 28.29 -5.55
C CYS A 398 15.91 27.47 -5.76
N GLN A 399 16.00 26.39 -6.53
CA GLN A 399 14.96 25.42 -6.78
C GLN A 399 15.52 24.03 -6.50
N LEU A 400 14.64 23.05 -6.37
CA LEU A 400 15.05 21.65 -6.34
C LEU A 400 15.71 21.32 -7.70
N GLU A 401 16.90 20.74 -7.66
CA GLU A 401 17.70 20.39 -8.85
C GLU A 401 18.04 18.91 -8.84
N LEU A 402 18.40 18.37 -10.01
CA LEU A 402 18.96 17.03 -10.12
C LEU A 402 20.29 16.95 -9.37
N GLY A 403 20.53 15.85 -8.69
CA GLY A 403 21.79 15.63 -8.00
C GLY A 403 21.64 14.97 -6.64
N ASN A 404 22.70 15.03 -5.85
CA ASN A 404 22.76 14.41 -4.53
C ASN A 404 22.45 15.41 -3.43
N TYR A 405 21.56 15.03 -2.54
CA TYR A 405 21.23 15.71 -1.29
C TYR A 405 21.75 14.85 -0.14
N ASN A 406 22.70 15.38 0.61
CA ASN A 406 23.21 14.73 1.81
C ASN A 406 22.59 15.40 3.03
N ILE A 407 21.79 14.64 3.78
CA ILE A 407 21.09 15.08 4.97
C ILE A 407 21.73 14.36 6.14
N GLU A 408 22.43 15.13 6.99
CA GLU A 408 23.13 14.63 8.15
C GLU A 408 22.39 15.05 9.41
N PHE A 409 22.11 14.08 10.27
CA PHE A 409 21.48 14.25 11.57
C PHE A 409 22.57 14.21 12.64
N ILE A 410 22.79 15.32 13.28
CA ILE A 410 23.76 15.43 14.38
C ILE A 410 22.96 15.59 15.67
N PHE A 411 23.04 14.60 16.55
CA PHE A 411 22.34 14.67 17.82
C PHE A 411 22.60 16.01 18.52
N SER A 412 21.53 16.72 18.84
CA SER A 412 21.63 18.03 19.47
C SER A 412 21.92 17.83 20.96
N THR A 413 23.18 17.93 21.33
CA THR A 413 23.57 17.94 22.74
C THR A 413 23.27 19.28 23.43
N ASN A 414 22.58 20.20 22.76
CA ASN A 414 22.41 21.57 23.22
C ASN A 414 21.66 21.68 24.56
N ASN A 415 20.90 20.65 24.95
CA ASN A 415 20.16 20.62 26.23
C ASN A 415 20.63 19.49 27.15
N ASP A 416 21.61 18.69 26.75
CA ASP A 416 22.32 17.73 27.58
C ASP A 416 23.30 18.47 28.49
N ILE A 417 22.82 18.80 29.67
CA ILE A 417 23.51 19.71 30.59
C ILE A 417 24.72 19.02 31.22
N ASN A 418 24.62 17.70 31.43
CA ASN A 418 25.71 16.90 31.97
C ASN A 418 26.64 16.37 30.89
N GLN A 419 26.28 16.46 29.59
CA GLN A 419 27.03 16.02 28.43
C GLN A 419 27.33 14.50 28.41
N ASP A 420 26.38 13.68 28.87
CA ASP A 420 26.51 12.22 28.86
C ASP A 420 25.82 11.59 27.63
N GLY A 421 25.14 12.37 26.79
CA GLY A 421 24.43 11.95 25.58
C GLY A 421 22.99 11.51 25.84
N ILE A 422 22.45 11.70 27.06
CA ILE A 422 21.10 11.27 27.45
C ILE A 422 20.38 12.43 28.13
N TRP A 423 19.23 12.77 27.63
CA TRP A 423 18.32 13.71 28.33
C TRP A 423 17.51 12.97 29.38
N ASP A 424 17.90 13.17 30.63
CA ASP A 424 17.23 12.45 31.71
C ASP A 424 17.08 13.29 32.98
N VAL A 425 16.66 12.65 34.04
CA VAL A 425 16.47 13.27 35.34
C VAL A 425 17.76 13.89 35.91
N LEU A 426 18.95 13.47 35.44
CA LEU A 426 20.22 14.02 35.91
C LEU A 426 20.42 15.45 35.41
N ASP A 427 19.98 15.79 34.21
CA ASP A 427 19.99 17.16 33.69
C ASP A 427 19.04 18.06 34.48
N VAL A 428 17.84 17.56 34.78
CA VAL A 428 16.91 18.26 35.68
C VAL A 428 17.54 18.57 37.02
N VAL A 429 18.27 17.61 37.59
CA VAL A 429 18.95 17.79 38.87
C VAL A 429 20.05 18.86 38.81
N LEU A 430 20.74 18.98 37.68
CA LEU A 430 21.74 20.04 37.47
C LEU A 430 21.10 21.44 37.43
N ILE A 431 19.98 21.63 36.76
CA ILE A 431 19.21 22.88 36.78
C ILE A 431 18.74 23.20 38.20
N ILE A 432 18.19 22.22 38.90
CA ILE A 432 17.71 22.41 40.29
C ILE A 432 18.87 22.84 41.21
N ASN A 433 20.02 22.20 41.09
CA ASN A 433 21.21 22.53 41.88
C ASN A 433 21.71 23.94 41.60
N HIS A 434 21.63 24.38 40.34
CA HIS A 434 21.99 25.75 39.93
C HIS A 434 21.02 26.78 40.55
N ILE A 435 19.70 26.55 40.44
CA ILE A 435 18.66 27.44 40.98
C ILE A 435 18.77 27.56 42.49
N LEU A 436 19.18 26.48 43.18
CA LEU A 436 19.32 26.44 44.65
C LEU A 436 20.70 26.91 45.14
N ASP A 437 21.56 27.42 44.27
CA ASP A 437 22.96 27.78 44.58
C ASP A 437 23.80 26.65 45.21
N ILE A 438 23.44 25.38 44.98
CA ILE A 438 24.17 24.22 45.48
C ILE A 438 25.39 23.94 44.61
N SER A 439 25.24 23.96 43.29
CA SER A 439 26.28 23.81 42.28
C SER A 439 25.93 24.67 41.07
N LEU A 440 26.79 25.61 40.75
CA LEU A 440 26.56 26.54 39.62
C LEU A 440 26.95 25.86 38.31
N LEU A 441 26.07 25.95 37.30
CA LEU A 441 26.36 25.60 35.92
C LEU A 441 27.45 26.55 35.35
N GLN A 442 28.24 26.07 34.44
CA GLN A 442 29.34 26.82 33.84
C GLN A 442 29.26 26.91 32.32
N ASN A 443 29.65 28.07 31.78
CA ASN A 443 29.77 28.28 30.32
C ASN A 443 28.60 27.71 29.49
N ILE A 444 28.88 26.69 28.68
CA ILE A 444 27.93 26.07 27.76
C ILE A 444 26.72 25.42 28.50
N GLN A 445 26.89 24.95 29.74
CA GLN A 445 25.81 24.40 30.51
C GLN A 445 24.71 25.41 30.86
N ILE A 446 25.11 26.73 30.97
CA ILE A 446 24.14 27.81 31.20
C ILE A 446 23.31 28.03 29.94
N GLU A 447 23.90 27.96 28.78
CA GLU A 447 23.22 28.05 27.49
C GLU A 447 22.26 26.88 27.27
N TYR A 448 22.67 25.66 27.64
CA TYR A 448 21.84 24.45 27.54
C TYR A 448 20.71 24.40 28.55
N ALA A 449 20.85 25.04 29.71
CA ALA A 449 19.86 25.05 30.77
C ALA A 449 18.76 26.13 30.59
N ASP A 450 18.99 27.14 29.74
CA ASP A 450 18.01 28.16 29.38
C ASP A 450 17.15 27.67 28.18
N LEU A 451 16.22 26.73 28.46
CA LEU A 451 15.42 26.08 27.45
C LEU A 451 14.41 27.00 26.79
N ASN A 452 13.91 28.00 27.52
CA ASN A 452 12.94 28.96 26.99
C ASN A 452 13.60 30.21 26.35
N ASN A 453 14.94 30.28 26.38
CA ASN A 453 15.77 31.37 25.84
C ASN A 453 15.41 32.76 26.42
N ASP A 454 15.01 32.86 27.70
CA ASP A 454 14.68 34.10 28.36
C ASP A 454 15.87 34.71 29.12
N GLN A 455 17.03 34.07 29.06
CA GLN A 455 18.31 34.41 29.72
C GLN A 455 18.28 34.29 31.25
N ILE A 456 17.30 33.57 31.80
CA ILE A 456 17.14 33.32 33.23
C ILE A 456 16.87 31.84 33.50
N ILE A 457 17.84 31.12 34.05
CA ILE A 457 17.65 29.73 34.43
C ILE A 457 16.76 29.67 35.68
N ASN A 458 15.54 29.12 35.54
CA ASN A 458 14.56 29.06 36.58
C ASN A 458 13.65 27.81 36.46
N VAL A 459 12.55 27.77 37.23
CA VAL A 459 11.62 26.64 37.24
C VAL A 459 10.89 26.44 35.91
N LEU A 460 10.85 27.41 35.01
CA LEU A 460 10.20 27.26 33.72
C LEU A 460 11.05 26.36 32.82
N ASP A 461 12.38 26.46 32.89
CA ASP A 461 13.30 25.57 32.16
C ASP A 461 13.18 24.12 32.67
N ILE A 462 13.00 23.94 33.98
CA ILE A 462 12.72 22.61 34.54
C ILE A 462 11.44 22.02 33.97
N ILE A 463 10.40 22.83 33.78
CA ILE A 463 9.14 22.36 33.21
C ILE A 463 9.34 21.93 31.74
N GLU A 464 10.12 22.71 30.98
CA GLU A 464 10.39 22.40 29.59
C GLU A 464 11.20 21.11 29.42
N ILE A 465 12.31 20.94 30.19
CA ILE A 465 13.10 19.70 30.10
C ILE A 465 12.30 18.46 30.58
N ILE A 466 11.43 18.60 31.59
CA ILE A 466 10.57 17.51 32.02
C ILE A 466 9.58 17.13 30.94
N ASN A 467 9.00 18.09 30.22
CA ASN A 467 8.10 17.83 29.10
C ASN A 467 8.81 17.09 27.96
N ILE A 468 10.08 17.38 27.71
CA ILE A 468 10.90 16.67 26.73
C ILE A 468 11.18 15.22 27.17
N ILE A 469 11.52 15.00 28.43
CA ILE A 469 11.85 13.67 28.96
C ILE A 469 10.62 12.74 29.03
N ILE A 470 9.41 13.30 29.19
CA ILE A 470 8.16 12.51 29.39
C ILE A 470 7.44 12.22 28.07
N ASN A 471 7.60 13.02 27.02
CA ASN A 471 6.95 12.84 25.73
C ASN A 471 7.81 12.07 24.76
#